data_30945969cbffe381f988ef1e52d499bd
#
_entry.id   30945969cbffe381f988ef1e52d499bd
#
_cell.length_a   1.000
_cell.length_b   1.000
_cell.length_c   1.000
_cell.angle_alpha   90.00
_cell.angle_beta   90.00
_cell.angle_gamma   90.00
#
_symmetry.space_group_name_H-M   'P 1'
#
loop_
_entity.id
_entity.type
_entity.pdbx_description
1 polymer ?
#
loop_
_entity_poly.entity_id
_entity_poly.type
_entity_poly.pdbx_seq_one_letter_code
_entity_poly.pdbx_strand_id
1 'polypeptide(L)'
;QSKYMVSSLGKVRSNKSKRILKPTVNKKGYHLLATKLGGRTGKLGNGKNLTVRIHRLVALCFLDNPDDKPEVNHKNGDKSNNSVHNLEWTTPSENALHSVHVLGNRPKRGAENPLAIVTQQEREYIKLKYVPNHELYGARALGRELGVHHTTILRILEEDKND
;
A
#
# COMPACT_ATOMS: atom_id res chain seq x y z
N GLN A 1 7.00 -31.32 -16.64
CA GLN A 1 6.45 -31.39 -15.26
C GLN A 1 6.79 -30.12 -14.50
N SER A 2 5.82 -29.56 -13.78
CA SER A 2 6.03 -28.37 -12.97
C SER A 2 7.05 -28.62 -11.85
N LYS A 3 7.96 -27.65 -11.62
CA LYS A 3 9.01 -27.77 -10.58
C LYS A 3 8.47 -27.64 -9.16
N TYR A 4 7.33 -27.00 -9.00
CA TYR A 4 6.71 -26.67 -7.71
C TYR A 4 5.22 -26.96 -7.72
N MET A 5 4.68 -27.26 -6.55
CA MET A 5 3.23 -27.37 -6.29
C MET A 5 2.85 -26.32 -5.25
N VAL A 6 1.71 -25.68 -5.46
CA VAL A 6 1.13 -24.67 -4.55
C VAL A 6 -0.14 -25.26 -3.96
N SER A 7 -0.35 -25.08 -2.65
CA SER A 7 -1.61 -25.45 -1.98
C SER A 7 -2.52 -24.23 -1.84
N SER A 8 -3.81 -24.48 -1.69
CA SER A 8 -4.83 -23.45 -1.38
C SER A 8 -4.58 -22.71 -0.06
N LEU A 9 -3.73 -23.24 0.82
CA LEU A 9 -3.32 -22.63 2.08
C LEU A 9 -2.00 -21.83 1.99
N GLY A 10 -1.47 -21.61 0.77
CA GLY A 10 -0.23 -20.83 0.58
C GLY A 10 1.07 -21.62 0.86
N LYS A 11 1.01 -22.93 1.03
CA LYS A 11 2.22 -23.76 1.15
C LYS A 11 2.74 -24.11 -0.23
N VAL A 12 4.05 -24.01 -0.44
CA VAL A 12 4.71 -24.39 -1.70
C VAL A 12 5.66 -25.55 -1.47
N ARG A 13 5.51 -26.61 -2.28
CA ARG A 13 6.34 -27.81 -2.24
C ARG A 13 7.19 -27.93 -3.49
N SER A 14 8.46 -28.27 -3.33
CA SER A 14 9.34 -28.65 -4.44
C SER A 14 9.02 -30.07 -4.91
N ASN A 15 8.78 -30.25 -6.21
CA ASN A 15 8.54 -31.57 -6.80
C ASN A 15 9.81 -32.41 -6.85
N LYS A 16 10.98 -31.77 -6.91
CA LYS A 16 12.28 -32.48 -6.90
C LYS A 16 12.62 -33.04 -5.52
N SER A 17 12.57 -32.20 -4.47
CA SER A 17 12.98 -32.60 -3.12
C SER A 17 11.84 -33.11 -2.25
N LYS A 18 10.59 -33.00 -2.72
CA LYS A 18 9.34 -33.34 -1.99
C LYS A 18 9.16 -32.55 -0.69
N ARG A 19 9.99 -31.51 -0.43
CA ARG A 19 9.95 -30.69 0.78
C ARG A 19 9.07 -29.47 0.59
N ILE A 20 8.39 -29.05 1.66
CA ILE A 20 7.72 -27.75 1.75
C ILE A 20 8.82 -26.68 1.89
N LEU A 21 8.74 -25.67 1.04
CA LEU A 21 9.70 -24.59 1.02
C LEU A 21 9.33 -23.53 2.07
N LYS A 22 10.31 -23.08 2.83
CA LYS A 22 10.13 -22.00 3.82
C LYS A 22 10.14 -20.65 3.08
N PRO A 23 9.09 -19.82 3.19
CA PRO A 23 9.08 -18.49 2.60
C PRO A 23 10.03 -17.54 3.34
N THR A 24 10.50 -16.52 2.63
CA THR A 24 11.12 -15.33 3.23
C THR A 24 10.07 -14.24 3.35
N VAL A 25 10.19 -13.35 4.35
CA VAL A 25 9.28 -12.24 4.56
C VAL A 25 10.00 -10.95 4.19
N ASN A 26 9.37 -10.11 3.37
CA ASN A 26 9.93 -8.80 3.03
C ASN A 26 9.59 -7.74 4.09
N LYS A 27 10.20 -6.54 3.97
CA LYS A 27 9.95 -5.40 4.90
C LYS A 27 8.48 -4.97 4.97
N LYS A 28 7.66 -5.31 3.96
CA LYS A 28 6.22 -5.00 3.93
C LYS A 28 5.33 -6.13 4.47
N GLY A 29 5.91 -7.21 5.01
CA GLY A 29 5.20 -8.35 5.58
C GLY A 29 4.77 -9.43 4.58
N TYR A 30 5.06 -9.30 3.28
CA TYR A 30 4.68 -10.30 2.28
C TYR A 30 5.60 -11.51 2.30
N HIS A 31 5.01 -12.71 2.18
CA HIS A 31 5.72 -13.95 2.01
C HIS A 31 6.20 -14.13 0.56
N LEU A 32 7.48 -14.34 0.41
CA LEU A 32 8.18 -14.49 -0.86
C LEU A 32 8.80 -15.87 -1.00
N LEU A 33 8.85 -16.36 -2.22
CA LEU A 33 9.61 -17.55 -2.59
C LEU A 33 10.65 -17.18 -3.63
N ALA A 34 11.94 -17.40 -3.32
CA ALA A 34 13.01 -17.31 -4.29
C ALA A 34 13.10 -18.63 -5.06
N THR A 35 12.92 -18.59 -6.37
CA THR A 35 13.03 -19.74 -7.25
C THR A 35 14.09 -19.51 -8.31
N LYS A 36 14.77 -20.56 -8.73
CA LYS A 36 15.66 -20.54 -9.90
C LYS A 36 14.86 -20.94 -11.13
N LEU A 37 14.48 -19.99 -11.94
CA LEU A 37 13.95 -20.24 -13.28
C LEU A 37 15.13 -20.33 -14.26
N GLY A 38 15.40 -21.53 -14.74
CA GLY A 38 16.43 -21.78 -15.74
C GLY A 38 17.30 -22.98 -15.35
N GLY A 39 17.43 -23.92 -16.29
CA GLY A 39 18.38 -25.04 -16.18
C GLY A 39 19.81 -24.54 -16.29
N ARG A 40 20.77 -25.38 -15.88
CA ARG A 40 22.24 -25.15 -15.92
C ARG A 40 22.82 -24.87 -17.31
N THR A 41 22.02 -24.92 -18.38
CA THR A 41 22.48 -24.87 -19.78
C THR A 41 21.57 -24.08 -20.72
N GLY A 42 20.89 -23.01 -20.25
CA GLY A 42 20.17 -22.12 -21.16
C GLY A 42 21.10 -21.04 -21.71
N LYS A 43 21.04 -20.73 -23.03
CA LYS A 43 21.73 -19.62 -23.71
C LYS A 43 21.47 -18.20 -23.14
N LEU A 44 20.68 -18.09 -22.08
CA LEU A 44 20.52 -16.93 -21.19
C LEU A 44 21.31 -17.19 -19.90
N GLY A 45 22.58 -17.13 -20.01
CA GLY A 45 23.65 -17.60 -19.12
C GLY A 45 23.77 -16.99 -17.74
N ASN A 46 22.71 -16.47 -17.13
CA ASN A 46 22.69 -16.11 -15.72
C ASN A 46 21.33 -16.54 -15.16
N GLY A 47 21.28 -17.64 -14.43
CA GLY A 47 20.10 -18.12 -13.75
C GLY A 47 19.49 -17.01 -12.89
N LYS A 48 18.59 -16.22 -13.46
CA LYS A 48 17.89 -15.15 -12.71
C LYS A 48 17.09 -15.81 -11.61
N ASN A 49 17.42 -15.45 -10.36
CA ASN A 49 16.57 -15.78 -9.24
C ASN A 49 15.27 -15.01 -9.42
N LEU A 50 14.17 -15.70 -9.62
CA LEU A 50 12.84 -15.08 -9.62
C LEU A 50 12.28 -15.14 -8.21
N THR A 51 11.99 -13.97 -7.66
CA THR A 51 11.28 -13.86 -6.38
C THR A 51 9.80 -13.65 -6.65
N VAL A 52 8.98 -14.58 -6.19
CA VAL A 52 7.53 -14.56 -6.40
C VAL A 52 6.81 -14.39 -5.08
N ARG A 53 5.75 -13.59 -5.04
CA ARG A 53 4.89 -13.43 -3.87
C ARG A 53 3.94 -14.62 -3.78
N ILE A 54 3.85 -15.26 -2.59
CA ILE A 54 3.06 -16.49 -2.42
C ILE A 54 1.57 -16.24 -2.65
N HIS A 55 0.99 -15.15 -2.14
CA HIS A 55 -0.42 -14.83 -2.38
C HIS A 55 -0.76 -14.75 -3.89
N ARG A 56 0.14 -14.19 -4.72
CA ARG A 56 -0.08 -14.16 -6.17
C ARG A 56 -0.05 -15.55 -6.81
N LEU A 57 0.84 -16.44 -6.32
CA LEU A 57 0.85 -17.84 -6.80
C LEU A 57 -0.45 -18.54 -6.44
N VAL A 58 -0.96 -18.35 -5.22
CA VAL A 58 -2.23 -18.93 -4.79
C VAL A 58 -3.39 -18.39 -5.62
N ALA A 59 -3.46 -17.06 -5.79
CA ALA A 59 -4.51 -16.45 -6.59
C ALA A 59 -4.50 -16.94 -8.03
N LEU A 60 -3.35 -17.01 -8.69
CA LEU A 60 -3.19 -17.53 -10.04
C LEU A 60 -3.59 -19.01 -10.20
N CYS A 61 -3.45 -19.80 -9.14
CA CYS A 61 -3.75 -21.25 -9.20
C CYS A 61 -5.20 -21.60 -8.82
N PHE A 62 -5.86 -20.76 -8.02
CA PHE A 62 -7.10 -21.14 -7.32
C PHE A 62 -8.22 -20.11 -7.38
N LEU A 63 -7.98 -18.90 -7.88
CA LEU A 63 -8.99 -17.85 -8.00
C LEU A 63 -9.19 -17.47 -9.46
N ASP A 64 -10.43 -17.52 -9.90
CA ASP A 64 -10.81 -17.00 -11.22
C ASP A 64 -10.64 -15.46 -11.25
N ASN A 65 -10.21 -14.94 -12.40
CA ASN A 65 -10.02 -13.52 -12.63
C ASN A 65 -10.63 -13.11 -13.99
N PRO A 66 -11.96 -13.16 -14.13
CA PRO A 66 -12.61 -12.88 -15.41
C PRO A 66 -12.44 -11.42 -15.86
N ASP A 67 -12.26 -10.49 -14.90
CA ASP A 67 -12.09 -9.05 -15.16
C ASP A 67 -10.63 -8.64 -15.35
N ASP A 68 -9.70 -9.60 -15.39
CA ASP A 68 -8.24 -9.38 -15.51
C ASP A 68 -7.69 -8.33 -14.52
N LYS A 69 -8.16 -8.37 -13.27
CA LYS A 69 -7.74 -7.44 -12.21
C LYS A 69 -6.26 -7.65 -11.88
N PRO A 70 -5.47 -6.56 -11.78
CA PRO A 70 -4.00 -6.65 -11.70
C PRO A 70 -3.44 -6.95 -10.30
N GLU A 71 -4.22 -6.73 -9.24
CA GLU A 71 -3.74 -6.87 -7.85
C GLU A 71 -4.42 -8.02 -7.12
N VAL A 72 -3.74 -8.52 -6.08
CA VAL A 72 -4.30 -9.50 -5.14
C VAL A 72 -4.29 -8.90 -3.75
N ASN A 73 -5.46 -8.79 -3.14
CA ASN A 73 -5.68 -8.27 -1.81
C ASN A 73 -5.79 -9.40 -0.77
N HIS A 74 -5.41 -9.11 0.48
CA HIS A 74 -5.70 -9.92 1.66
C HIS A 74 -6.92 -9.34 2.36
N LYS A 75 -8.07 -10.04 2.32
CA LYS A 75 -9.36 -9.55 2.85
C LYS A 75 -9.30 -9.10 4.30
N ASN A 76 -8.53 -9.79 5.13
CA ASN A 76 -8.34 -9.45 6.55
C ASN A 76 -7.14 -8.52 6.81
N GLY A 77 -6.40 -8.10 5.77
CA GLY A 77 -5.19 -7.29 5.89
C GLY A 77 -3.93 -8.04 6.35
N ASP A 78 -4.05 -9.30 6.79
CA ASP A 78 -2.91 -10.11 7.22
C ASP A 78 -2.17 -10.70 6.02
N LYS A 79 -1.02 -10.12 5.70
CA LYS A 79 -0.15 -10.51 4.58
C LYS A 79 0.55 -11.85 4.79
N SER A 80 0.49 -12.42 5.98
CA SER A 80 1.00 -13.75 6.29
C SER A 80 0.01 -14.86 5.95
N ASN A 81 -1.29 -14.55 5.98
CA ASN A 81 -2.37 -15.48 5.68
C ASN A 81 -2.64 -15.56 4.17
N ASN A 82 -1.91 -16.43 3.49
CA ASN A 82 -2.01 -16.63 2.04
C ASN A 82 -3.01 -17.73 1.64
N SER A 83 -3.99 -18.06 2.50
CA SER A 83 -5.09 -18.96 2.17
C SER A 83 -5.96 -18.37 1.05
N VAL A 84 -6.42 -19.21 0.12
CA VAL A 84 -7.32 -18.80 -0.96
C VAL A 84 -8.57 -18.09 -0.48
N HIS A 85 -9.13 -18.51 0.66
CA HIS A 85 -10.31 -17.89 1.27
C HIS A 85 -10.10 -16.45 1.73
N ASN A 86 -8.84 -16.08 2.02
CA ASN A 86 -8.44 -14.74 2.44
C ASN A 86 -7.97 -13.86 1.29
N LEU A 87 -7.91 -14.38 0.06
CA LEU A 87 -7.41 -13.66 -1.10
C LEU A 87 -8.55 -13.31 -2.07
N GLU A 88 -8.36 -12.23 -2.79
CA GLU A 88 -9.25 -11.79 -3.88
C GLU A 88 -8.45 -11.00 -4.92
N TRP A 89 -8.90 -11.09 -6.19
CA TRP A 89 -8.42 -10.20 -7.23
C TRP A 89 -9.08 -8.83 -7.11
N THR A 90 -8.31 -7.77 -7.29
CA THR A 90 -8.77 -6.40 -7.09
C THR A 90 -8.08 -5.43 -8.02
N THR A 91 -8.72 -4.30 -8.29
CA THR A 91 -8.08 -3.15 -8.90
C THR A 91 -7.30 -2.33 -7.86
N PRO A 92 -6.36 -1.45 -8.26
CA PRO A 92 -5.68 -0.55 -7.32
C PRO A 92 -6.63 0.34 -6.52
N SER A 93 -7.72 0.81 -7.15
CA SER A 93 -8.74 1.65 -6.51
C SER A 93 -9.51 0.88 -5.44
N GLU A 94 -10.01 -0.32 -5.76
CA GLU A 94 -10.69 -1.20 -4.81
C GLU A 94 -9.79 -1.54 -3.62
N ASN A 95 -8.51 -1.85 -3.88
CA ASN A 95 -7.53 -2.17 -2.86
C ASN A 95 -7.25 -0.98 -1.92
N ALA A 96 -7.16 0.24 -2.47
CA ALA A 96 -7.02 1.47 -1.69
C ALA A 96 -8.27 1.73 -0.82
N LEU A 97 -9.48 1.58 -1.38
CA LEU A 97 -10.73 1.72 -0.62
C LEU A 97 -10.84 0.69 0.50
N HIS A 98 -10.52 -0.58 0.23
CA HIS A 98 -10.48 -1.63 1.24
C HIS A 98 -9.51 -1.28 2.38
N SER A 99 -8.30 -0.79 2.06
CA SER A 99 -7.32 -0.36 3.06
C SER A 99 -7.86 0.74 3.98
N VAL A 100 -8.62 1.70 3.44
CA VAL A 100 -9.18 2.82 4.21
C VAL A 100 -10.43 2.41 4.99
N HIS A 101 -11.39 1.75 4.33
CA HIS A 101 -12.72 1.52 4.91
C HIS A 101 -12.81 0.25 5.75
N VAL A 102 -12.10 -0.80 5.38
CA VAL A 102 -12.15 -2.09 6.08
C VAL A 102 -11.00 -2.23 7.08
N LEU A 103 -9.77 -1.85 6.67
CA LEU A 103 -8.58 -1.97 7.52
C LEU A 103 -8.29 -0.72 8.35
N GLY A 104 -9.05 0.36 8.19
CA GLY A 104 -8.89 1.61 8.94
C GLY A 104 -7.59 2.37 8.66
N ASN A 105 -6.87 2.04 7.59
CA ASN A 105 -5.60 2.65 7.20
C ASN A 105 -5.82 4.02 6.54
N ARG A 106 -6.39 4.97 7.28
CA ARG A 106 -6.57 6.33 6.76
C ARG A 106 -5.22 7.02 6.60
N PRO A 107 -4.95 7.67 5.47
CA PRO A 107 -3.78 8.51 5.34
C PRO A 107 -3.87 9.66 6.34
N LYS A 108 -2.77 9.91 7.06
CA LYS A 108 -2.69 11.06 7.95
C LYS A 108 -2.85 12.34 7.15
N ARG A 109 -3.80 13.19 7.51
CA ARG A 109 -4.11 14.46 6.85
C ARG A 109 -3.79 15.63 7.77
N GLY A 110 -3.57 16.78 7.17
CA GLY A 110 -3.34 18.01 7.92
C GLY A 110 -2.20 17.88 8.93
N ALA A 111 -2.41 18.36 10.14
CA ALA A 111 -1.40 18.41 11.21
C ALA A 111 -0.99 17.03 11.76
N GLU A 112 -1.77 15.97 11.53
CA GLU A 112 -1.40 14.60 11.94
C GLU A 112 -0.30 13.98 11.05
N ASN A 113 -0.05 14.58 9.88
CA ASN A 113 1.03 14.13 9.01
C ASN A 113 2.38 14.65 9.57
N PRO A 114 3.36 13.76 9.87
CA PRO A 114 4.69 14.19 10.33
C PRO A 114 5.43 15.11 9.34
N LEU A 115 5.02 15.10 8.06
CA LEU A 115 5.53 15.96 7.00
C LEU A 115 4.62 17.18 6.76
N ALA A 116 3.69 17.48 7.66
CA ALA A 116 2.85 18.66 7.54
C ALA A 116 3.70 19.93 7.67
N ILE A 117 3.52 20.82 6.71
CA ILE A 117 4.22 22.11 6.69
C ILE A 117 3.71 23.04 7.81
N VAL A 118 2.45 22.83 8.24
CA VAL A 118 1.78 23.64 9.29
C VAL A 118 1.38 22.74 10.44
N THR A 119 1.88 23.06 11.62
CA THR A 119 1.59 22.36 12.89
C THR A 119 0.16 22.62 13.37
N GLN A 120 -0.30 21.86 14.38
CA GLN A 120 -1.62 22.09 14.98
C GLN A 120 -1.72 23.47 15.66
N GLN A 121 -0.68 23.90 16.35
CA GLN A 121 -0.63 25.22 16.98
C GLN A 121 -0.72 26.37 15.98
N GLU A 122 -0.02 26.22 14.85
CA GLU A 122 -0.10 27.21 13.75
C GLU A 122 -1.46 27.21 13.08
N ARG A 123 -2.15 26.06 12.99
CA ARG A 123 -3.53 25.99 12.48
C ARG A 123 -4.50 26.74 13.38
N GLU A 124 -4.40 26.57 14.69
CA GLU A 124 -5.21 27.32 15.66
C GLU A 124 -4.90 28.82 15.60
N TYR A 125 -3.62 29.17 15.48
CA TYR A 125 -3.20 30.56 15.29
C TYR A 125 -3.82 31.17 14.01
N ILE A 126 -3.80 30.47 12.88
CA ILE A 126 -4.42 30.91 11.62
C ILE A 126 -5.91 31.18 11.83
N LYS A 127 -6.62 30.25 12.46
CA LYS A 127 -8.07 30.38 12.72
C LYS A 127 -8.41 31.59 13.58
N LEU A 128 -7.62 31.80 14.63
CA LEU A 128 -7.84 32.92 15.55
C LEU A 128 -7.53 34.30 14.93
N LYS A 129 -6.51 34.35 14.06
CA LYS A 129 -5.99 35.63 13.51
C LYS A 129 -6.54 36.00 12.16
N TYR A 130 -7.11 35.04 11.43
CA TYR A 130 -7.53 35.29 10.05
C TYR A 130 -8.69 36.28 9.95
N VAL A 131 -8.49 37.30 9.13
CA VAL A 131 -9.53 38.26 8.73
C VAL A 131 -9.54 38.35 7.19
N PRO A 132 -10.68 38.06 6.52
CA PRO A 132 -10.75 38.10 5.07
C PRO A 132 -10.32 39.47 4.51
N ASN A 133 -9.48 39.45 3.50
CA ASN A 133 -8.98 40.65 2.78
C ASN A 133 -8.24 41.68 3.65
N HIS A 134 -7.84 41.33 4.86
CA HIS A 134 -7.09 42.22 5.74
C HIS A 134 -5.61 42.24 5.36
N GLU A 135 -5.00 43.43 5.39
CA GLU A 135 -3.60 43.63 5.01
C GLU A 135 -2.61 42.85 5.87
N LEU A 136 -2.81 42.78 7.17
CA LEU A 136 -1.91 42.13 8.15
C LEU A 136 -2.40 40.73 8.56
N TYR A 137 -3.68 40.44 8.48
CA TYR A 137 -4.29 39.20 8.96
C TYR A 137 -5.02 38.40 7.85
N GLY A 138 -4.88 38.80 6.62
CA GLY A 138 -5.39 38.07 5.46
C GLY A 138 -4.51 36.85 5.13
N ALA A 139 -5.01 35.96 4.29
CA ALA A 139 -4.31 34.72 3.93
C ALA A 139 -2.89 34.93 3.38
N ARG A 140 -2.68 36.01 2.61
CA ARG A 140 -1.34 36.33 2.07
C ARG A 140 -0.36 36.77 3.14
N ALA A 141 -0.82 37.55 4.14
CA ALA A 141 0.02 38.01 5.24
C ALA A 141 0.40 36.87 6.18
N LEU A 142 -0.58 36.07 6.62
CA LEU A 142 -0.36 34.88 7.44
C LEU A 142 0.52 33.83 6.71
N GLY A 143 0.35 33.69 5.39
CA GLY A 143 1.20 32.83 4.57
C GLY A 143 2.66 33.27 4.57
N ARG A 144 2.94 34.58 4.47
CA ARG A 144 4.30 35.13 4.57
C ARG A 144 4.88 34.94 5.97
N GLU A 145 4.09 35.18 7.02
CA GLU A 145 4.50 35.05 8.42
C GLU A 145 4.91 33.61 8.76
N LEU A 146 4.12 32.63 8.30
CA LEU A 146 4.33 31.20 8.55
C LEU A 146 5.21 30.48 7.50
N GLY A 147 5.71 31.23 6.49
CA GLY A 147 6.55 30.65 5.43
C GLY A 147 5.82 29.66 4.50
N VAL A 148 4.50 29.80 4.35
CA VAL A 148 3.67 28.94 3.51
C VAL A 148 2.92 29.74 2.43
N HIS A 149 2.51 29.04 1.36
CA HIS A 149 1.71 29.71 0.34
C HIS A 149 0.31 30.03 0.86
N HIS A 150 -0.26 31.17 0.45
CA HIS A 150 -1.57 31.65 0.94
C HIS A 150 -2.72 30.67 0.69
N THR A 151 -2.63 29.83 -0.37
CA THR A 151 -3.63 28.78 -0.62
C THR A 151 -3.63 27.70 0.46
N THR A 152 -2.50 27.47 1.14
CA THR A 152 -2.44 26.57 2.30
C THR A 152 -3.26 27.12 3.45
N ILE A 153 -3.19 28.45 3.70
CA ILE A 153 -4.01 29.12 4.73
C ILE A 153 -5.51 28.97 4.39
N LEU A 154 -5.90 29.27 3.15
CA LEU A 154 -7.31 29.15 2.73
C LEU A 154 -7.83 27.71 2.85
N ARG A 155 -7.03 26.72 2.47
CA ARG A 155 -7.40 25.30 2.62
C ARG A 155 -7.61 24.90 4.09
N ILE A 156 -6.77 25.37 5.01
CA ILE A 156 -6.92 25.10 6.45
C ILE A 156 -8.25 25.65 6.96
N LEU A 157 -8.65 26.84 6.49
CA LEU A 157 -9.92 27.47 6.89
C LEU A 157 -11.15 26.82 6.25
N GLU A 158 -10.99 26.15 5.11
CA GLU A 158 -12.06 25.40 4.43
C GLU A 158 -12.28 24.02 5.03
N GLU A 159 -11.22 23.35 5.48
CA GLU A 159 -11.29 22.01 6.09
C GLU A 159 -12.26 21.99 7.29
N ASP A 160 -12.32 23.09 8.07
CA ASP A 160 -13.21 23.18 9.24
C ASP A 160 -14.68 23.51 8.95
N LYS A 161 -15.03 23.89 7.73
CA LYS A 161 -16.43 24.15 7.36
C LYS A 161 -17.19 22.87 7.00
N ASN A 162 -16.47 21.76 6.85
CA ASN A 162 -16.99 20.46 6.43
C ASN A 162 -16.95 19.40 7.55
N ASP A 163 -16.53 19.77 8.76
CA ASP A 163 -16.63 18.97 9.98
C ASP A 163 -17.78 19.51 10.87
#